data_474b7bd58b813f7d963d588775a9874f
#
_entry.id   474b7bd58b813f7d963d588775a9874f
#
_cell.length_a   1.000
_cell.length_b   1.000
_cell.length_c   1.000
_cell.angle_alpha   90.00
_cell.angle_beta   90.00
_cell.angle_gamma   90.00
#
_symmetry.space_group_name_H-M   'P 1'
#
loop_
_entity.id
_entity.type
_entity.pdbx_description
1 polymer ?
#
loop_
_entity_poly.entity_id
_entity_poly.type
_entity_poly.pdbx_seq_one_letter_code
_entity_poly.pdbx_strand_id
1 'polypeptide(L)'
;STRVMSVFPFSVGEGMIVLGILFLTAFAAVGFLRLTVKKAWSKKLFHSFSCTFSWIFLALVWVMTCNCFLLYHSSAFEDRYMEQVRSENYSKAELAVLRDYIVVNANELAEQMERDADGYLIYKGDMNQAAVEAMQQVGTDYGRLQGYYPQPKEIYFSELLSQTYMMGYYFPFSMEANYNGTMYIVNKPSVICHEFAHL
;
A
#
# COMPACT_ATOMS: atom_id res chain seq x y z
N SER A 1 14.65 -1.30 -5.33
CA SER A 1 14.17 -2.63 -4.93
C SER A 1 13.76 -2.61 -3.47
N THR A 2 12.79 -3.38 -3.10
CA THR A 2 12.20 -3.56 -1.77
C THR A 2 13.23 -3.69 -0.64
N ARG A 3 14.32 -4.44 -0.88
CA ARG A 3 15.42 -4.60 0.10
C ARG A 3 16.14 -3.29 0.45
N VAL A 4 16.29 -2.38 -0.49
CA VAL A 4 16.92 -1.07 -0.24
C VAL A 4 15.98 -0.20 0.60
N MET A 5 14.68 -0.23 0.30
CA MET A 5 13.69 0.56 1.04
C MET A 5 13.44 0.02 2.44
N SER A 6 13.70 -1.27 2.70
CA SER A 6 13.61 -1.87 4.05
C SER A 6 14.60 -1.30 5.07
N VAL A 7 15.65 -0.63 4.62
CA VAL A 7 16.64 0.01 5.53
C VAL A 7 16.02 1.20 6.26
N PHE A 8 15.00 1.83 5.67
CA PHE A 8 14.35 2.99 6.25
C PHE A 8 13.20 2.56 7.17
N PRO A 9 13.15 3.04 8.43
CA PRO A 9 12.08 2.70 9.37
C PRO A 9 10.76 3.45 9.13
N PHE A 10 10.73 4.33 8.13
CA PHE A 10 9.58 5.15 7.76
C PHE A 10 9.21 4.94 6.29
N SER A 11 8.00 5.37 5.89
CA SER A 11 7.56 5.30 4.50
C SER A 11 8.36 6.27 3.61
N VAL A 12 9.19 5.72 2.73
CA VAL A 12 9.89 6.50 1.71
C VAL A 12 8.88 7.04 0.70
N GLY A 13 7.79 6.31 0.46
CA GLY A 13 6.69 6.73 -0.41
C GLY A 13 6.07 8.05 0.04
N GLU A 14 5.81 8.24 1.34
CA GLU A 14 5.32 9.52 1.88
C GLU A 14 6.33 10.64 1.65
N GLY A 15 7.61 10.38 1.89
CA GLY A 15 8.69 11.34 1.60
C GLY A 15 8.71 11.74 0.13
N MET A 16 8.55 10.79 -0.79
CA MET A 16 8.47 11.07 -2.24
C MET A 16 7.26 11.93 -2.59
N ILE A 17 6.10 11.69 -1.98
CA ILE A 17 4.89 12.51 -2.19
C ILE A 17 5.15 13.96 -1.72
N VAL A 18 5.69 14.15 -0.52
CA VAL A 18 6.00 15.49 0.01
C VAL A 18 6.99 16.21 -0.89
N LEU A 19 8.08 15.55 -1.30
CA LEU A 19 9.05 16.13 -2.22
C LEU A 19 8.44 16.45 -3.59
N GLY A 20 7.54 15.62 -4.08
CA GLY A 20 6.79 15.86 -5.31
C GLY A 20 5.92 17.12 -5.21
N ILE A 21 5.18 17.28 -4.12
CA ILE A 21 4.36 18.50 -3.87
C ILE A 21 5.24 19.74 -3.81
N LEU A 22 6.35 19.70 -3.09
CA LEU A 22 7.30 20.82 -3.00
C LEU A 22 7.89 21.16 -4.37
N PHE A 23 8.27 20.14 -5.15
CA PHE A 23 8.78 20.36 -6.52
C PHE A 23 7.73 20.99 -7.43
N LEU A 24 6.49 20.51 -7.42
CA LEU A 24 5.40 21.05 -8.23
C LEU A 24 5.07 22.49 -7.83
N THR A 25 5.09 22.79 -6.54
CA THR A 25 4.89 24.15 -6.03
C THR A 25 6.00 25.09 -6.50
N ALA A 26 7.26 24.64 -6.41
CA ALA A 26 8.41 25.41 -6.92
C ALA A 26 8.34 25.60 -8.45
N PHE A 27 7.94 24.56 -9.18
CA PHE A 27 7.76 24.63 -10.63
C PHE A 27 6.68 25.62 -11.03
N ALA A 28 5.53 25.63 -10.33
CA ALA A 28 4.48 26.62 -10.53
C ALA A 28 4.96 28.06 -10.25
N ALA A 29 5.71 28.27 -9.15
CA ALA A 29 6.30 29.55 -8.81
C ALA A 29 7.29 30.06 -9.87
N VAL A 30 8.14 29.17 -10.38
CA VAL A 30 9.08 29.49 -11.47
C VAL A 30 8.33 29.80 -12.78
N GLY A 31 7.24 29.09 -13.05
CA GLY A 31 6.34 29.36 -14.18
C GLY A 31 5.72 30.77 -14.07
N PHE A 32 5.20 31.12 -12.91
CA PHE A 32 4.66 32.47 -12.65
C PHE A 32 5.74 33.53 -12.78
N LEU A 33 6.93 33.30 -12.22
CA LEU A 33 8.07 34.20 -12.35
C LEU A 33 8.47 34.40 -13.81
N ARG A 34 8.40 33.36 -14.63
CA ARG A 34 8.70 33.43 -16.08
C ARG A 34 7.70 34.30 -16.83
N LEU A 35 6.42 34.28 -16.41
CA LEU A 35 5.37 35.12 -17.03
C LEU A 35 5.54 36.60 -16.66
N THR A 36 5.96 36.91 -15.44
CA THR A 36 6.09 38.29 -14.93
C THR A 36 7.45 38.91 -15.26
N VAL A 37 8.53 38.13 -15.11
CA VAL A 37 9.91 38.59 -15.31
C VAL A 37 10.45 38.06 -16.64
N LYS A 38 10.33 38.85 -17.71
CA LYS A 38 10.74 38.47 -19.07
C LYS A 38 12.27 38.53 -19.31
N LYS A 39 13.09 38.27 -18.29
CA LYS A 39 14.57 38.31 -18.37
C LYS A 39 15.10 36.94 -18.84
N ALA A 40 16.31 36.93 -19.42
CA ALA A 40 16.96 35.71 -19.94
C ALA A 40 17.16 34.64 -18.85
N TRP A 41 17.52 35.02 -17.62
CA TRP A 41 17.72 34.11 -16.53
C TRP A 41 16.42 33.37 -16.10
N SER A 42 15.25 34.05 -16.13
CA SER A 42 13.97 33.39 -15.81
C SER A 42 13.58 32.37 -16.87
N LYS A 43 13.92 32.63 -18.13
CA LYS A 43 13.75 31.64 -19.20
C LYS A 43 14.63 30.40 -18.99
N LYS A 44 15.89 30.60 -18.63
CA LYS A 44 16.84 29.50 -18.37
C LYS A 44 16.39 28.66 -17.15
N LEU A 45 15.95 29.32 -16.08
CA LEU A 45 15.45 28.66 -14.88
C LEU A 45 14.20 27.82 -15.19
N PHE A 46 13.21 28.38 -15.87
CA PHE A 46 12.00 27.67 -16.26
C PHE A 46 12.32 26.48 -17.17
N HIS A 47 13.22 26.65 -18.13
CA HIS A 47 13.66 25.54 -18.99
C HIS A 47 14.32 24.40 -18.19
N SER A 48 15.18 24.72 -17.24
CA SER A 48 15.79 23.72 -16.35
C SER A 48 14.75 22.93 -15.56
N PHE A 49 13.78 23.62 -14.93
CA PHE A 49 12.70 22.96 -14.21
C PHE A 49 11.82 22.11 -15.11
N SER A 50 11.51 22.59 -16.34
CA SER A 50 10.72 21.83 -17.30
C SER A 50 11.46 20.56 -17.76
N CYS A 51 12.75 20.64 -18.02
CA CYS A 51 13.56 19.46 -18.35
C CYS A 51 13.58 18.47 -17.18
N THR A 52 13.80 18.93 -15.96
CA THR A 52 13.78 18.08 -14.75
C THR A 52 12.41 17.42 -14.58
N PHE A 53 11.33 18.17 -14.72
CA PHE A 53 9.97 17.63 -14.68
C PHE A 53 9.76 16.53 -15.73
N SER A 54 10.21 16.75 -16.96
CA SER A 54 10.07 15.76 -18.05
C SER A 54 10.84 14.47 -17.73
N TRP A 55 12.04 14.56 -17.17
CA TRP A 55 12.81 13.39 -16.77
C TRP A 55 12.18 12.64 -15.60
N ILE A 56 11.70 13.36 -14.58
CA ILE A 56 10.98 12.75 -13.45
C ILE A 56 9.71 12.05 -13.96
N PHE A 57 8.92 12.73 -14.79
CA PHE A 57 7.71 12.17 -15.37
C PHE A 57 7.97 10.90 -16.17
N LEU A 58 9.00 10.92 -17.03
CA LEU A 58 9.40 9.74 -17.80
C LEU A 58 9.81 8.57 -16.89
N ALA A 59 10.59 8.84 -15.83
CA ALA A 59 10.98 7.83 -14.87
C ALA A 59 9.77 7.24 -14.12
N LEU A 60 8.82 8.07 -13.71
CA LEU A 60 7.57 7.62 -13.07
C LEU A 60 6.75 6.75 -14.02
N VAL A 61 6.57 7.16 -15.28
CA VAL A 61 5.86 6.36 -16.29
C VAL A 61 6.55 5.02 -16.48
N TRP A 62 7.88 5.00 -16.57
CA TRP A 62 8.63 3.77 -16.75
C TRP A 62 8.48 2.81 -15.55
N VAL A 63 8.59 3.33 -14.33
CA VAL A 63 8.39 2.53 -13.10
C VAL A 63 6.96 2.00 -13.03
N MET A 64 5.94 2.84 -13.31
CA MET A 64 4.55 2.40 -13.35
C MET A 64 4.32 1.31 -14.41
N THR A 65 4.95 1.43 -15.57
CA THR A 65 4.86 0.40 -16.59
C THR A 65 5.41 -0.93 -16.11
N CYS A 66 6.58 -0.93 -15.46
CA CYS A 66 7.21 -2.16 -14.96
C CYS A 66 6.49 -2.75 -13.75
N ASN A 67 6.14 -1.92 -12.76
CA ASN A 67 5.65 -2.40 -11.46
C ASN A 67 4.12 -2.53 -11.39
N CYS A 68 3.39 -1.96 -12.32
CA CYS A 68 1.94 -2.06 -12.34
C CYS A 68 1.45 -2.65 -13.67
N PHE A 69 1.67 -1.95 -14.79
CA PHE A 69 1.06 -2.35 -16.06
C PHE A 69 1.44 -3.77 -16.48
N LEU A 70 2.72 -4.13 -16.47
CA LEU A 70 3.17 -5.47 -16.85
C LEU A 70 2.70 -6.55 -15.86
N LEU A 71 2.73 -6.26 -14.56
CA LEU A 71 2.31 -7.22 -13.54
C LEU A 71 0.80 -7.48 -13.59
N TYR A 72 -0.02 -6.46 -13.74
CA TYR A 72 -1.48 -6.60 -13.85
C TYR A 72 -1.93 -7.26 -15.18
N HIS A 73 -1.06 -7.32 -16.19
CA HIS A 73 -1.32 -8.06 -17.42
C HIS A 73 -0.68 -9.46 -17.45
N SER A 74 -0.06 -9.88 -16.34
CA SER A 74 0.40 -11.26 -16.21
C SER A 74 -0.78 -12.21 -15.94
N SER A 75 -0.57 -13.52 -16.11
CA SER A 75 -1.61 -14.52 -15.79
C SER A 75 -2.06 -14.39 -14.34
N ALA A 76 -3.38 -14.44 -14.11
CA ALA A 76 -3.95 -14.39 -12.78
C ALA A 76 -3.43 -15.54 -11.89
N PHE A 77 -3.41 -15.31 -10.58
CA PHE A 77 -3.00 -16.33 -9.61
C PHE A 77 -3.93 -17.54 -9.65
N GLU A 78 -5.24 -17.29 -9.73
CA GLU A 78 -6.30 -18.31 -9.83
C GLU A 78 -6.10 -19.22 -11.05
N ASP A 79 -5.71 -18.69 -12.20
CA ASP A 79 -5.49 -19.49 -13.42
C ASP A 79 -4.38 -20.54 -13.25
N ARG A 80 -3.47 -20.31 -12.32
CA ARG A 80 -2.30 -21.17 -12.11
C ARG A 80 -2.44 -22.14 -10.96
N TYR A 81 -3.09 -21.72 -9.88
CA TYR A 81 -3.08 -22.45 -8.60
C TYR A 81 -4.46 -22.88 -8.12
N MET A 82 -5.54 -22.38 -8.70
CA MET A 82 -6.89 -22.78 -8.34
C MET A 82 -7.50 -23.58 -9.49
N GLU A 83 -7.99 -24.77 -9.22
CA GLU A 83 -8.90 -25.45 -10.14
C GLU A 83 -10.10 -24.53 -10.33
N GLN A 84 -10.62 -24.43 -11.57
CA GLN A 84 -11.74 -23.54 -11.90
C GLN A 84 -12.86 -23.72 -10.88
N VAL A 85 -12.91 -22.84 -9.91
CA VAL A 85 -14.04 -22.78 -8.99
C VAL A 85 -15.21 -22.29 -9.84
N ARG A 86 -16.16 -23.19 -10.11
CA ARG A 86 -17.41 -22.80 -10.77
C ARG A 86 -18.05 -21.74 -9.89
N SER A 87 -18.31 -20.58 -10.47
CA SER A 87 -19.11 -19.55 -9.81
C SER A 87 -20.52 -20.12 -9.60
N GLU A 88 -20.76 -20.68 -8.43
CA GLU A 88 -22.09 -21.09 -8.03
C GLU A 88 -22.86 -19.82 -7.65
N ASN A 89 -24.09 -19.74 -8.15
CA ASN A 89 -24.97 -18.64 -7.78
C ASN A 89 -25.61 -18.97 -6.42
N TYR A 90 -25.10 -18.31 -5.38
CA TYR A 90 -25.66 -18.44 -4.03
C TYR A 90 -26.88 -17.53 -3.85
N SER A 91 -27.86 -18.03 -3.14
CA SER A 91 -29.07 -17.27 -2.78
C SER A 91 -28.78 -16.30 -1.64
N LYS A 92 -29.64 -15.29 -1.48
CA LYS A 92 -29.56 -14.38 -0.30
C LYS A 92 -29.74 -15.13 1.03
N ALA A 93 -30.47 -16.24 1.04
CA ALA A 93 -30.66 -17.03 2.24
C ALA A 93 -29.34 -17.75 2.64
N GLU A 94 -28.62 -18.33 1.69
CA GLU A 94 -27.32 -18.95 1.93
C GLU A 94 -26.27 -17.92 2.39
N LEU A 95 -26.27 -16.71 1.79
CA LEU A 95 -25.42 -15.62 2.25
C LEU A 95 -25.75 -15.20 3.70
N ALA A 96 -27.05 -15.19 4.08
CA ALA A 96 -27.44 -14.90 5.46
C ALA A 96 -26.95 -15.97 6.43
N VAL A 97 -27.02 -17.25 6.07
CA VAL A 97 -26.48 -18.36 6.89
C VAL A 97 -24.96 -18.21 7.07
N LEU A 98 -24.24 -17.92 5.98
CA LEU A 98 -22.79 -17.70 6.06
C LEU A 98 -22.45 -16.51 6.95
N ARG A 99 -23.16 -15.39 6.82
CA ARG A 99 -22.99 -14.22 7.69
C ARG A 99 -23.20 -14.59 9.15
N ASP A 100 -24.29 -15.29 9.47
CA ASP A 100 -24.63 -15.63 10.85
C ASP A 100 -23.59 -16.60 11.44
N TYR A 101 -23.10 -17.57 10.63
CA TYR A 101 -21.97 -18.42 11.01
C TYR A 101 -20.71 -17.63 11.34
N ILE A 102 -20.32 -16.67 10.49
CA ILE A 102 -19.16 -15.83 10.72
C ILE A 102 -19.34 -14.99 11.98
N VAL A 103 -20.52 -14.39 12.21
CA VAL A 103 -20.82 -13.58 13.38
C VAL A 103 -20.68 -14.38 14.68
N VAL A 104 -21.26 -15.59 14.72
CA VAL A 104 -21.16 -16.46 15.91
C VAL A 104 -19.70 -16.79 16.23
N ASN A 105 -18.93 -17.28 15.23
CA ASN A 105 -17.52 -17.61 15.44
C ASN A 105 -16.68 -16.39 15.81
N ALA A 106 -16.93 -15.23 15.19
CA ALA A 106 -16.21 -14.00 15.52
C ALA A 106 -16.48 -13.56 16.97
N ASN A 107 -17.72 -13.69 17.46
CA ASN A 107 -18.05 -13.37 18.84
C ASN A 107 -17.36 -14.32 19.82
N GLU A 108 -17.37 -15.62 19.57
CA GLU A 108 -16.67 -16.61 20.39
C GLU A 108 -15.17 -16.33 20.48
N LEU A 109 -14.54 -15.97 19.36
CA LEU A 109 -13.12 -15.58 19.35
C LEU A 109 -12.89 -14.26 20.08
N ALA A 110 -13.77 -13.29 19.93
CA ALA A 110 -13.66 -11.98 20.57
C ALA A 110 -13.75 -12.06 22.12
N GLU A 111 -14.50 -13.05 22.66
CA GLU A 111 -14.55 -13.31 24.11
C GLU A 111 -13.22 -13.85 24.66
N GLN A 112 -12.43 -14.53 23.84
CA GLN A 112 -11.14 -15.12 24.22
C GLN A 112 -9.98 -14.13 24.08
N MET A 113 -10.19 -12.99 23.41
CA MET A 113 -9.13 -12.00 23.18
C MET A 113 -8.92 -11.09 24.39
N GLU A 114 -7.66 -10.81 24.68
CA GLU A 114 -7.30 -9.87 25.74
C GLU A 114 -7.72 -8.43 25.39
N ARG A 115 -8.13 -7.70 26.43
CA ARG A 115 -8.54 -6.30 26.30
C ARG A 115 -7.80 -5.43 27.31
N ASP A 116 -7.61 -4.16 27.00
CA ASP A 116 -7.12 -3.16 27.92
C ASP A 116 -8.20 -2.71 28.91
N ALA A 117 -7.83 -1.76 29.80
CA ALA A 117 -8.74 -1.21 30.80
C ALA A 117 -9.95 -0.47 30.21
N ASP A 118 -9.83 0.01 28.97
CA ASP A 118 -10.88 0.72 28.23
C ASP A 118 -11.71 -0.23 27.35
N GLY A 119 -11.39 -1.53 27.35
CA GLY A 119 -12.10 -2.57 26.61
C GLY A 119 -11.63 -2.77 25.15
N TYR A 120 -10.56 -2.12 24.71
CA TYR A 120 -10.00 -2.32 23.40
C TYR A 120 -9.17 -3.60 23.32
N LEU A 121 -9.21 -4.26 22.17
CA LEU A 121 -8.41 -5.46 21.93
C LEU A 121 -6.91 -5.15 21.92
N ILE A 122 -6.14 -6.03 22.56
CA ILE A 122 -4.69 -5.94 22.63
C ILE A 122 -4.09 -7.12 21.84
N TYR A 123 -3.02 -6.84 21.11
CA TYR A 123 -2.16 -7.86 20.55
C TYR A 123 -0.75 -7.70 21.10
N LYS A 124 -0.25 -8.71 21.82
CA LYS A 124 1.05 -8.68 22.51
C LYS A 124 2.25 -9.06 21.62
N GLY A 125 2.00 -9.55 20.42
CA GLY A 125 3.05 -9.95 19.50
C GLY A 125 3.51 -8.82 18.57
N ASP A 126 4.53 -9.08 17.77
CA ASP A 126 4.90 -8.24 16.64
C ASP A 126 4.03 -8.62 15.43
N MET A 127 3.02 -7.80 15.18
CA MET A 127 2.06 -8.03 14.09
C MET A 127 2.72 -7.90 12.72
N ASN A 128 3.69 -7.01 12.58
CA ASN A 128 4.41 -6.82 11.32
C ASN A 128 5.25 -8.05 11.00
N GLN A 129 5.95 -8.57 12.00
CA GLN A 129 6.73 -9.79 11.86
C GLN A 129 5.82 -11.00 11.57
N ALA A 130 4.71 -11.13 12.29
CA ALA A 130 3.75 -12.21 12.07
C ALA A 130 3.17 -12.19 10.63
N ALA A 131 2.89 -11.00 10.09
CA ALA A 131 2.42 -10.87 8.71
C ALA A 131 3.51 -11.28 7.68
N VAL A 132 4.77 -10.91 7.91
CA VAL A 132 5.90 -11.36 7.06
C VAL A 132 6.02 -12.87 7.09
N GLU A 133 5.97 -13.48 8.27
CA GLU A 133 6.07 -14.95 8.44
C GLU A 133 4.89 -15.67 7.78
N ALA A 134 3.67 -15.12 7.91
CA ALA A 134 2.49 -15.67 7.24
C ALA A 134 2.64 -15.67 5.72
N MET A 135 3.10 -14.57 5.12
CA MET A 135 3.35 -14.50 3.68
C MET A 135 4.46 -15.44 3.21
N GLN A 136 5.52 -15.58 4.00
CA GLN A 136 6.59 -16.54 3.70
C GLN A 136 6.08 -17.98 3.78
N GLN A 137 5.22 -18.29 4.76
CA GLN A 137 4.61 -19.62 4.88
C GLN A 137 3.71 -19.94 3.68
N VAL A 138 2.85 -19.01 3.26
CA VAL A 138 2.03 -19.16 2.05
C VAL A 138 2.91 -19.35 0.81
N GLY A 139 4.07 -18.67 0.77
CA GLY A 139 5.06 -18.85 -0.29
C GLY A 139 5.64 -20.27 -0.38
N THR A 140 5.59 -21.07 0.69
CA THR A 140 6.01 -22.49 0.60
C THR A 140 5.05 -23.32 -0.24
N ASP A 141 3.77 -23.00 -0.19
CA ASP A 141 2.72 -23.72 -0.91
C ASP A 141 2.55 -23.19 -2.34
N TYR A 142 2.77 -21.90 -2.51
CA TYR A 142 2.60 -21.19 -3.77
C TYR A 142 3.90 -20.53 -4.21
N GLY A 143 4.68 -21.20 -5.05
CA GLY A 143 6.00 -20.76 -5.47
C GLY A 143 6.06 -19.34 -6.07
N ARG A 144 4.95 -18.82 -6.61
CA ARG A 144 4.87 -17.43 -7.11
C ARG A 144 4.91 -16.40 -5.98
N LEU A 145 4.49 -16.77 -4.78
CA LEU A 145 4.52 -15.91 -3.58
C LEU A 145 5.83 -16.06 -2.80
N GLN A 146 6.76 -16.89 -3.26
CA GLN A 146 8.08 -16.96 -2.66
C GLN A 146 8.84 -15.68 -2.94
N GLY A 147 9.27 -15.00 -1.89
CA GLY A 147 9.98 -13.75 -2.04
C GLY A 147 10.45 -13.15 -0.74
N TYR A 148 11.04 -11.98 -0.88
CA TYR A 148 11.40 -11.15 0.24
C TYR A 148 10.25 -10.19 0.55
N TYR A 149 9.68 -10.32 1.73
CA TYR A 149 8.68 -9.40 2.27
C TYR A 149 9.37 -8.41 3.22
N PRO A 150 9.35 -7.10 2.93
CA PRO A 150 9.89 -6.09 3.83
C PRO A 150 8.98 -5.94 5.05
N GLN A 151 9.49 -5.31 6.12
CA GLN A 151 8.61 -4.89 7.21
C GLN A 151 7.58 -3.88 6.68
N PRO A 152 6.27 -4.07 6.95
CA PRO A 152 5.26 -3.10 6.58
C PRO A 152 5.47 -1.82 7.37
N LYS A 153 5.11 -0.69 6.80
CA LYS A 153 5.39 0.62 7.38
C LYS A 153 4.11 1.33 7.79
N GLU A 154 4.12 1.87 8.98
CA GLU A 154 3.04 2.71 9.44
C GLU A 154 3.09 4.07 8.71
N ILE A 155 1.96 4.52 8.23
CA ILE A 155 1.80 5.78 7.51
C ILE A 155 1.84 6.92 8.53
N TYR A 156 2.72 7.90 8.34
CA TYR A 156 2.81 9.07 9.21
C TYR A 156 1.54 9.94 9.17
N PHE A 157 0.96 10.12 7.97
CA PHE A 157 -0.28 10.86 7.77
C PHE A 157 -1.55 10.00 7.92
N SER A 158 -1.53 9.01 8.81
CA SER A 158 -2.62 8.05 9.03
C SER A 158 -3.96 8.72 9.32
N GLU A 159 -3.98 9.76 10.15
CA GLU A 159 -5.23 10.50 10.47
C GLU A 159 -5.87 11.15 9.24
N LEU A 160 -5.05 11.72 8.34
CA LEU A 160 -5.54 12.30 7.09
C LEU A 160 -6.14 11.23 6.18
N LEU A 161 -5.49 10.06 6.09
CA LEU A 161 -5.97 8.95 5.28
C LEU A 161 -7.24 8.30 5.86
N SER A 162 -7.40 8.31 7.18
CA SER A 162 -8.60 7.83 7.84
C SER A 162 -9.85 8.62 7.44
N GLN A 163 -9.72 9.90 7.12
CA GLN A 163 -10.83 10.72 6.62
C GLN A 163 -11.32 10.27 5.23
N THR A 164 -10.49 9.58 4.49
CA THR A 164 -10.82 8.99 3.18
C THR A 164 -11.11 7.49 3.26
N TYR A 165 -11.21 6.93 4.47
CA TYR A 165 -11.38 5.49 4.73
C TYR A 165 -10.28 4.61 4.12
N MET A 166 -9.10 5.17 3.87
CA MET A 166 -7.97 4.43 3.34
C MET A 166 -7.23 3.72 4.47
N MET A 167 -7.22 2.40 4.45
CA MET A 167 -6.61 1.57 5.50
C MET A 167 -5.15 1.21 5.23
N GLY A 168 -4.74 1.19 3.96
CA GLY A 168 -3.38 0.93 3.55
C GLY A 168 -3.17 1.30 2.09
N TYR A 169 -1.95 1.22 1.64
CA TYR A 169 -1.61 1.31 0.24
C TYR A 169 -0.23 0.71 -0.07
N TYR A 170 -0.16 0.03 -1.18
CA TYR A 170 1.10 -0.32 -1.81
C TYR A 170 1.62 0.87 -2.61
N PHE A 171 2.89 1.24 -2.40
CA PHE A 171 3.51 2.34 -3.12
C PHE A 171 4.46 1.81 -4.20
N PRO A 172 4.07 1.80 -5.48
CA PRO A 172 4.80 1.10 -6.54
C PRO A 172 6.17 1.71 -6.87
N PHE A 173 6.40 2.98 -6.52
CA PHE A 173 7.67 3.65 -6.80
C PHE A 173 8.77 3.26 -5.82
N SER A 174 8.43 2.97 -4.56
CA SER A 174 9.35 2.46 -3.56
C SER A 174 9.16 0.97 -3.27
N MET A 175 8.08 0.36 -3.79
CA MET A 175 7.70 -1.03 -3.53
C MET A 175 7.57 -1.29 -2.02
N GLU A 176 6.75 -0.49 -1.37
CA GLU A 176 6.49 -0.54 0.06
C GLU A 176 5.03 -0.87 0.34
N ALA A 177 4.81 -1.79 1.29
CA ALA A 177 3.52 -2.03 1.91
C ALA A 177 3.34 -1.07 3.09
N ASN A 178 2.33 -0.23 3.04
CA ASN A 178 2.07 0.78 4.05
C ASN A 178 0.66 0.60 4.62
N TYR A 179 0.51 0.74 5.94
CA TYR A 179 -0.77 0.61 6.61
C TYR A 179 -1.09 1.84 7.48
N ASN A 180 -2.37 2.13 7.61
CA ASN A 180 -2.87 3.20 8.45
C ASN A 180 -2.78 2.80 9.93
N GLY A 181 -1.98 3.55 10.72
CA GLY A 181 -1.75 3.28 12.13
C GLY A 181 -2.98 3.47 13.02
N THR A 182 -3.93 4.32 12.60
CA THR A 182 -5.13 4.66 13.38
C THR A 182 -6.30 3.67 13.18
N MET A 183 -6.14 2.69 12.29
CA MET A 183 -7.18 1.68 12.10
C MET A 183 -7.33 0.76 13.30
N TYR A 184 -8.51 0.16 13.46
CA TYR A 184 -8.75 -0.84 14.49
C TYR A 184 -7.80 -2.02 14.34
N ILE A 185 -7.29 -2.51 15.48
CA ILE A 185 -6.28 -3.58 15.54
C ILE A 185 -6.71 -4.85 14.79
N VAL A 186 -7.99 -5.18 14.82
CA VAL A 186 -8.54 -6.36 14.11
C VAL A 186 -8.42 -6.30 12.60
N ASN A 187 -8.32 -5.09 12.02
CA ASN A 187 -8.19 -4.90 10.59
C ASN A 187 -6.72 -4.93 10.13
N LYS A 188 -5.78 -4.61 11.01
CA LYS A 188 -4.35 -4.49 10.66
C LYS A 188 -3.78 -5.72 9.96
N PRO A 189 -3.97 -6.97 10.47
CA PRO A 189 -3.39 -8.15 9.83
C PRO A 189 -3.85 -8.34 8.39
N SER A 190 -5.16 -8.20 8.14
CA SER A 190 -5.72 -8.38 6.80
C SER A 190 -5.24 -7.28 5.83
N VAL A 191 -5.16 -6.03 6.29
CA VAL A 191 -4.66 -4.92 5.47
C VAL A 191 -3.19 -5.11 5.15
N ILE A 192 -2.36 -5.45 6.12
CA ILE A 192 -0.92 -5.67 5.90
C ILE A 192 -0.69 -6.81 4.89
N CYS A 193 -1.39 -7.94 5.04
CA CYS A 193 -1.28 -9.04 4.08
C CYS A 193 -1.83 -8.66 2.70
N HIS A 194 -2.87 -7.82 2.62
CA HIS A 194 -3.37 -7.28 1.36
C HIS A 194 -2.31 -6.44 0.64
N GLU A 195 -1.66 -5.53 1.36
CA GLU A 195 -0.60 -4.69 0.76
C GLU A 195 0.65 -5.51 0.37
N PHE A 196 0.93 -6.60 1.07
CA PHE A 196 1.96 -7.55 0.66
C PHE A 196 1.63 -8.31 -0.61
N ALA A 197 0.36 -8.57 -0.88
CA ALA A 197 -0.05 -9.24 -2.10
C ALA A 197 0.21 -8.40 -3.37
N HIS A 198 0.46 -7.10 -3.21
CA HIS A 198 0.86 -6.20 -4.30
C HIS A 198 2.37 -6.22 -4.58
N LEU A 199 3.20 -6.79 -3.68
CA LEU A 199 4.66 -6.89 -3.82
C LEU A 199 5.06 -8.04 -4.77
#